data_68a3b1cfd1cd5cca8b48cd4fd6fed31a
#
_entry.id   68a3b1cfd1cd5cca8b48cd4fd6fed31a
#
_cell.length_a   1.000
_cell.length_b   1.000
_cell.length_c   1.000
_cell.angle_alpha   90.00
_cell.angle_beta   90.00
_cell.angle_gamma   90.00
#
_symmetry.space_group_name_H-M   'P 1'
#
loop_
_entity.id
_entity.type
_entity.pdbx_description
1 polymer ?
#
loop_
_entity_poly.entity_id
_entity_poly.type
_entity_poly.pdbx_seq_one_letter_code
_entity_poly.pdbx_strand_id
1 'polypeptide(L)'
;MAKIHTIVVGRLQTNCYILESNTAAIIIDPGDEPERIVRFVRDIKAKPIHIVATHTHFDHVLGVDTVRAMLNIPFLIHREDLPMLESMQSRVRQFMGFEVPPPPKVDGYLKDGDSLKVADETIHVLHTPGHSPGSVSLAGDGYVLTGDALFNQSIGRTDLPGGDLNTLIHSIRERLFKLDDDTTVYPGHGPETTIGDEKLANPFVGKAARLQIR
;
A
#
# COMPACT_ATOMS: atom_id res chain seq x y z
N MET A 1 3.41 19.74 -6.69
CA MET A 1 4.05 18.45 -6.39
C MET A 1 3.56 17.96 -5.05
N ALA A 2 3.18 16.69 -4.99
CA ALA A 2 2.84 16.05 -3.74
C ALA A 2 4.08 15.93 -2.84
N LYS A 3 3.86 15.97 -1.54
CA LYS A 3 4.86 15.66 -0.53
C LYS A 3 4.49 14.35 0.16
N ILE A 4 5.40 13.40 0.15
CA ILE A 4 5.19 12.09 0.74
C ILE A 4 5.95 12.03 2.07
N HIS A 5 5.20 11.77 3.15
CA HIS A 5 5.78 11.59 4.48
C HIS A 5 5.64 10.14 4.86
N THR A 6 6.71 9.55 5.37
CA THR A 6 6.75 8.16 5.83
C THR A 6 6.73 8.10 7.35
N ILE A 7 5.79 7.32 7.89
CA ILE A 7 5.71 7.01 9.33
C ILE A 7 5.81 5.48 9.46
N VAL A 8 6.97 5.00 9.87
CA VAL A 8 7.14 3.55 10.14
C VAL A 8 6.38 3.20 11.41
N VAL A 9 5.46 2.24 11.33
CA VAL A 9 4.54 1.87 12.41
C VAL A 9 4.59 0.37 12.72
N GLY A 10 4.28 0.04 13.98
CA GLY A 10 4.10 -1.32 14.46
C GLY A 10 5.35 -2.19 14.46
N ARG A 11 5.16 -3.43 14.91
CA ARG A 11 6.26 -4.41 15.06
C ARG A 11 6.79 -4.92 13.72
N LEU A 12 5.97 -4.92 12.68
CA LEU A 12 6.37 -5.32 11.34
C LEU A 12 7.00 -4.18 10.54
N GLN A 13 7.11 -2.98 11.13
CA GLN A 13 7.73 -1.80 10.52
C GLN A 13 7.08 -1.43 9.18
N THR A 14 5.76 -1.42 9.16
CA THR A 14 4.98 -1.04 7.99
C THR A 14 5.12 0.45 7.73
N ASN A 15 5.32 0.83 6.50
CA ASN A 15 5.36 2.23 6.07
C ASN A 15 3.93 2.76 5.89
N CYS A 16 3.45 3.52 6.87
CA CYS A 16 2.27 4.36 6.69
C CYS A 16 2.69 5.64 5.98
N TYR A 17 2.01 5.98 4.90
CA TYR A 17 2.31 7.19 4.13
C TYR A 17 1.23 8.25 4.29
N ILE A 18 1.68 9.51 4.42
CA ILE A 18 0.82 10.67 4.30
C ILE A 18 1.20 11.39 3.01
N LEU A 19 0.35 11.31 2.02
CA LEU A 19 0.51 12.03 0.77
C LEU A 19 -0.21 13.37 0.88
N GLU A 20 0.56 14.43 0.99
CA GLU A 20 0.12 15.81 1.14
C GLU A 20 0.22 16.55 -0.20
N SER A 21 -0.86 17.22 -0.61
CA SER A 21 -0.86 18.17 -1.70
C SER A 21 -1.60 19.43 -1.27
N ASN A 22 -0.91 20.56 -1.26
CA ASN A 22 -1.43 21.83 -0.75
C ASN A 22 -2.05 21.66 0.65
N THR A 23 -3.37 21.84 0.77
CA THR A 23 -4.09 21.78 2.06
C THR A 23 -4.79 20.43 2.30
N ALA A 24 -4.67 19.47 1.39
CA ALA A 24 -5.31 18.16 1.50
C ALA A 24 -4.29 17.03 1.65
N ALA A 25 -4.71 15.92 2.25
CA ALA A 25 -3.89 14.72 2.36
C ALA A 25 -4.73 13.44 2.25
N ILE A 26 -4.09 12.35 1.84
CA ILE A 26 -4.59 11.00 2.05
C ILE A 26 -3.63 10.23 2.97
N ILE A 27 -4.19 9.30 3.73
CA ILE A 27 -3.45 8.42 4.63
C ILE A 27 -3.45 7.04 4.00
N ILE A 28 -2.27 6.47 3.78
CA ILE A 28 -2.12 5.18 3.13
C ILE A 28 -1.52 4.19 4.14
N ASP A 29 -2.13 3.02 4.28
CA ASP A 29 -1.71 1.91 5.12
C ASP A 29 -1.45 2.30 6.59
N PRO A 30 -2.44 2.85 7.33
CA PRO A 30 -2.30 3.14 8.75
C PRO A 30 -2.40 1.85 9.58
N GLY A 31 -1.33 1.05 9.54
CA GLY A 31 -1.29 -0.30 10.08
C GLY A 31 -1.21 -0.39 11.59
N ASP A 32 -0.68 0.62 12.27
CA ASP A 32 -0.52 0.67 13.73
C ASP A 32 -0.32 2.12 14.19
N GLU A 33 -0.20 2.37 15.51
CA GLU A 33 0.09 3.67 16.12
C GLU A 33 -0.83 4.82 15.64
N PRO A 34 -2.16 4.64 15.62
CA PRO A 34 -3.09 5.58 14.98
C PRO A 34 -3.03 6.99 15.57
N GLU A 35 -2.77 7.13 16.88
CA GLU A 35 -2.66 8.45 17.53
C GLU A 35 -1.44 9.21 17.04
N ARG A 36 -0.34 8.53 16.76
CA ARG A 36 0.88 9.13 16.17
C ARG A 36 0.62 9.62 14.76
N ILE A 37 -0.08 8.82 13.95
CA ILE A 37 -0.48 9.19 12.58
C ILE A 37 -1.39 10.42 12.61
N VAL A 38 -2.44 10.41 13.44
CA VAL A 38 -3.40 11.52 13.54
C VAL A 38 -2.72 12.80 14.04
N ARG A 39 -1.81 12.70 15.01
CA ARG A 39 -1.01 13.85 15.49
C ARG A 39 -0.21 14.45 14.34
N PHE A 40 0.51 13.61 13.60
CA PHE A 40 1.31 14.07 12.47
C PHE A 40 0.46 14.80 11.42
N VAL A 41 -0.70 14.25 11.03
CA VAL A 41 -1.61 14.88 10.06
C VAL A 41 -2.09 16.26 10.56
N ARG A 42 -2.37 16.39 11.87
CA ARG A 42 -2.75 17.69 12.46
C ARG A 42 -1.59 18.69 12.48
N ASP A 43 -0.38 18.22 12.74
CA ASP A 43 0.82 19.07 12.81
C ASP A 43 1.18 19.68 11.44
N ILE A 44 1.01 18.94 10.34
CA ILE A 44 1.21 19.46 8.99
C ILE A 44 0.05 20.34 8.49
N LYS A 45 -1.05 20.42 9.26
CA LYS A 45 -2.26 21.22 8.97
C LYS A 45 -2.94 20.89 7.63
N ALA A 46 -2.68 19.69 7.09
CA ALA A 46 -3.39 19.21 5.92
C ALA A 46 -4.75 18.63 6.32
N LYS A 47 -5.77 18.84 5.48
CA LYS A 47 -7.09 18.24 5.66
C LYS A 47 -7.06 16.82 5.10
N PRO A 48 -7.14 15.78 5.94
CA PRO A 48 -7.22 14.41 5.45
C PRO A 48 -8.59 14.18 4.79
N ILE A 49 -8.61 13.48 3.66
CA ILE A 49 -9.82 13.26 2.87
C ILE A 49 -10.18 11.78 2.72
N HIS A 50 -9.18 10.89 2.72
CA HIS A 50 -9.37 9.45 2.62
C HIS A 50 -8.32 8.70 3.42
N ILE A 51 -8.68 7.49 3.87
CA ILE A 51 -7.75 6.42 4.21
C ILE A 51 -7.80 5.42 3.05
N VAL A 52 -6.65 4.99 2.57
CA VAL A 52 -6.52 4.00 1.49
C VAL A 52 -5.63 2.86 2.01
N ALA A 53 -6.05 1.60 1.83
CA ALA A 53 -5.14 0.49 1.97
C ALA A 53 -4.67 0.02 0.59
N THR A 54 -3.36 -0.16 0.45
CA THR A 54 -2.77 -0.79 -0.74
C THR A 54 -3.21 -2.25 -0.84
N HIS A 55 -3.36 -2.91 0.29
CA HIS A 55 -3.92 -4.25 0.46
C HIS A 55 -4.37 -4.43 1.92
N THR A 56 -5.03 -5.56 2.24
CA THR A 56 -5.68 -5.71 3.54
C THR A 56 -5.02 -6.73 4.48
N HIS A 57 -3.70 -6.91 4.42
CA HIS A 57 -3.00 -7.58 5.51
C HIS A 57 -3.11 -6.74 6.79
N PHE A 58 -3.15 -7.43 7.93
CA PHE A 58 -3.49 -6.82 9.22
C PHE A 58 -2.58 -5.64 9.60
N ASP A 59 -1.32 -5.75 9.29
CA ASP A 59 -0.31 -4.74 9.60
C ASP A 59 -0.39 -3.48 8.74
N HIS A 60 -1.24 -3.48 7.71
CA HIS A 60 -1.58 -2.29 6.90
C HIS A 60 -2.91 -1.64 7.32
N VAL A 61 -3.75 -2.32 8.13
CA VAL A 61 -5.12 -1.87 8.39
C VAL A 61 -5.53 -1.81 9.86
N LEU A 62 -4.73 -2.27 10.81
CA LEU A 62 -5.13 -2.31 12.24
C LEU A 62 -5.42 -0.94 12.84
N GLY A 63 -4.77 0.13 12.38
CA GLY A 63 -4.99 1.49 12.85
C GLY A 63 -6.19 2.20 12.19
N VAL A 64 -6.77 1.62 11.14
CA VAL A 64 -7.78 2.27 10.29
C VAL A 64 -8.99 2.78 11.07
N ASP A 65 -9.62 1.94 11.89
CA ASP A 65 -10.85 2.34 12.61
C ASP A 65 -10.61 3.49 13.59
N THR A 66 -9.47 3.49 14.27
CA THR A 66 -9.12 4.58 15.19
C THR A 66 -8.83 5.87 14.42
N VAL A 67 -8.02 5.81 13.35
CA VAL A 67 -7.75 6.97 12.49
C VAL A 67 -9.06 7.51 11.90
N ARG A 68 -9.91 6.62 11.40
CA ARG A 68 -11.23 6.95 10.82
C ARG A 68 -12.13 7.63 11.84
N ALA A 69 -12.22 7.11 13.06
CA ALA A 69 -13.02 7.71 14.14
C ALA A 69 -12.51 9.10 14.55
N MET A 70 -11.19 9.30 14.61
CA MET A 70 -10.57 10.56 15.03
C MET A 70 -10.63 11.65 13.97
N LEU A 71 -10.67 11.28 12.66
CA LEU A 71 -10.62 12.22 11.54
C LEU A 71 -11.92 12.31 10.75
N ASN A 72 -12.85 11.38 10.97
CA ASN A 72 -14.14 11.27 10.26
C ASN A 72 -14.00 11.27 8.73
N ILE A 73 -13.15 10.40 8.21
CA ILE A 73 -12.86 10.26 6.78
C ILE A 73 -13.11 8.83 6.30
N PRO A 74 -13.50 8.63 5.03
CA PRO A 74 -13.80 7.30 4.49
C PRO A 74 -12.57 6.43 4.30
N PHE A 75 -12.75 5.11 4.43
CA PHE A 75 -11.76 4.07 4.18
C PHE A 75 -12.04 3.35 2.87
N LEU A 76 -11.03 3.26 2.01
CA LEU A 76 -11.10 2.70 0.66
C LEU A 76 -10.11 1.53 0.51
N ILE A 77 -10.58 0.45 -0.12
CA ILE A 77 -9.78 -0.73 -0.49
C ILE A 77 -10.13 -1.18 -1.91
N HIS A 78 -9.34 -2.08 -2.48
CA HIS A 78 -9.78 -2.83 -3.66
C HIS A 78 -10.78 -3.92 -3.26
N ARG A 79 -11.83 -4.14 -4.08
CA ARG A 79 -12.92 -5.06 -3.73
C ARG A 79 -12.46 -6.51 -3.53
N GLU A 80 -11.46 -6.94 -4.29
CA GLU A 80 -10.96 -8.33 -4.21
C GLU A 80 -10.26 -8.65 -2.89
N ASP A 81 -9.87 -7.65 -2.11
CA ASP A 81 -9.31 -7.85 -0.78
C ASP A 81 -10.36 -7.88 0.36
N LEU A 82 -11.64 -7.63 0.06
CA LEU A 82 -12.69 -7.67 1.07
C LEU A 82 -12.76 -9.02 1.81
N PRO A 83 -12.70 -10.20 1.15
CA PRO A 83 -12.73 -11.49 1.86
C PRO A 83 -11.50 -11.68 2.77
N MET A 84 -10.34 -11.12 2.39
CA MET A 84 -9.14 -11.14 3.22
C MET A 84 -9.34 -10.28 4.47
N LEU A 85 -9.88 -9.08 4.32
CA LEU A 85 -10.18 -8.18 5.43
C LEU A 85 -11.20 -8.80 6.39
N GLU A 86 -12.30 -9.34 5.89
CA GLU A 86 -13.35 -9.98 6.71
C GLU A 86 -12.83 -11.17 7.52
N SER A 87 -11.85 -11.91 6.99
CA SER A 87 -11.21 -13.05 7.67
C SER A 87 -10.00 -12.68 8.52
N MET A 88 -9.67 -11.38 8.66
CA MET A 88 -8.44 -10.89 9.31
C MET A 88 -8.24 -11.48 10.72
N GLN A 89 -9.25 -11.41 11.59
CA GLN A 89 -9.14 -11.92 12.98
C GLN A 89 -8.80 -13.42 13.03
N SER A 90 -9.51 -14.23 12.25
CA SER A 90 -9.28 -15.68 12.23
C SER A 90 -7.90 -16.02 11.66
N ARG A 91 -7.46 -15.32 10.65
CA ARG A 91 -6.14 -15.50 10.02
C ARG A 91 -5.00 -15.11 10.96
N VAL A 92 -5.09 -13.94 11.59
CA VAL A 92 -4.07 -13.51 12.56
C VAL A 92 -3.99 -14.48 13.74
N ARG A 93 -5.13 -14.89 14.28
CA ARG A 93 -5.16 -15.91 15.34
C ARG A 93 -4.52 -17.23 14.90
N GLN A 94 -4.84 -17.71 13.71
CA GLN A 94 -4.32 -18.97 13.18
C GLN A 94 -2.83 -18.95 12.88
N PHE A 95 -2.33 -17.87 12.23
CA PHE A 95 -0.96 -17.82 11.72
C PHE A 95 0.01 -17.12 12.67
N MET A 96 -0.48 -16.17 13.47
CA MET A 96 0.36 -15.34 14.34
C MET A 96 0.15 -15.63 15.83
N GLY A 97 -0.95 -16.32 16.20
CA GLY A 97 -1.22 -16.77 17.56
C GLY A 97 -1.68 -15.66 18.53
N PHE A 98 -2.11 -14.50 18.05
CA PHE A 98 -2.65 -13.43 18.88
C PHE A 98 -3.98 -12.89 18.33
N GLU A 99 -4.70 -12.14 19.17
CA GLU A 99 -5.98 -11.54 18.80
C GLU A 99 -5.77 -10.12 18.30
N VAL A 100 -6.61 -9.71 17.32
CA VAL A 100 -6.68 -8.35 16.80
C VAL A 100 -8.12 -7.83 16.83
N PRO A 101 -8.34 -6.51 16.79
CA PRO A 101 -9.69 -5.94 16.66
C PRO A 101 -10.46 -6.49 15.48
N PRO A 102 -11.79 -6.36 15.45
CA PRO A 102 -12.59 -6.63 14.26
C PRO A 102 -12.08 -5.86 13.04
N PRO A 103 -12.32 -6.38 11.82
CA PRO A 103 -11.91 -5.69 10.61
C PRO A 103 -12.62 -4.34 10.48
N PRO A 104 -11.93 -3.30 10.01
CA PRO A 104 -12.52 -1.98 9.81
C PRO A 104 -13.61 -2.01 8.75
N LYS A 105 -14.63 -1.16 8.95
CA LYS A 105 -15.70 -0.99 7.97
C LYS A 105 -15.19 -0.28 6.73
N VAL A 106 -15.41 -0.88 5.56
CA VAL A 106 -15.11 -0.29 4.25
C VAL A 106 -16.20 0.70 3.85
N ASP A 107 -15.81 1.89 3.41
CA ASP A 107 -16.73 2.93 2.94
C ASP A 107 -16.80 3.02 1.41
N GLY A 108 -15.79 2.53 0.69
CA GLY A 108 -15.76 2.52 -0.77
C GLY A 108 -14.72 1.59 -1.35
N TYR A 109 -14.80 1.40 -2.67
CA TYR A 109 -13.92 0.50 -3.38
C TYR A 109 -13.15 1.21 -4.47
N LEU A 110 -11.86 0.87 -4.56
CA LEU A 110 -10.98 1.22 -5.66
C LEU A 110 -11.01 0.14 -6.72
N LYS A 111 -10.74 0.52 -7.96
CA LYS A 111 -10.54 -0.40 -9.08
C LYS A 111 -9.42 0.13 -9.98
N ASP A 112 -8.92 -0.74 -10.83
CA ASP A 112 -7.90 -0.38 -11.81
C ASP A 112 -8.33 0.80 -12.69
N GLY A 113 -7.43 1.77 -12.87
CA GLY A 113 -7.66 2.98 -13.67
C GLY A 113 -8.43 4.09 -12.96
N ASP A 114 -8.90 3.88 -11.71
CA ASP A 114 -9.47 4.97 -10.92
C ASP A 114 -8.42 6.05 -10.65
N SER A 115 -8.91 7.26 -10.38
CA SER A 115 -8.08 8.39 -10.01
C SER A 115 -8.59 9.04 -8.72
N LEU A 116 -7.69 9.19 -7.76
CA LEU A 116 -7.94 9.92 -6.52
C LEU A 116 -7.41 11.34 -6.67
N LYS A 117 -8.22 12.33 -6.36
CA LYS A 117 -7.79 13.73 -6.34
C LYS A 117 -7.47 14.17 -4.92
N VAL A 118 -6.25 14.69 -4.74
CA VAL A 118 -5.78 15.30 -3.48
C VAL A 118 -5.33 16.72 -3.80
N ALA A 119 -6.22 17.70 -3.64
CA ALA A 119 -6.04 19.07 -4.12
C ALA A 119 -5.63 19.09 -5.60
N ASP A 120 -4.40 19.53 -5.92
CA ASP A 120 -3.91 19.64 -7.30
C ASP A 120 -3.26 18.34 -7.81
N GLU A 121 -3.08 17.36 -6.93
CA GLU A 121 -2.48 16.06 -7.28
C GLU A 121 -3.55 15.10 -7.79
N THR A 122 -3.18 14.31 -8.79
CA THR A 122 -4.00 13.20 -9.29
C THR A 122 -3.20 11.91 -9.13
N ILE A 123 -3.75 10.97 -8.36
CA ILE A 123 -3.14 9.68 -8.07
C ILE A 123 -3.90 8.62 -8.82
N HIS A 124 -3.21 7.85 -9.66
CA HIS A 124 -3.79 6.76 -10.43
C HIS A 124 -3.68 5.45 -9.67
N VAL A 125 -4.79 4.72 -9.62
CA VAL A 125 -4.84 3.38 -9.03
C VAL A 125 -4.44 2.35 -10.08
N LEU A 126 -3.38 1.61 -9.80
CA LEU A 126 -2.91 0.49 -10.61
C LEU A 126 -3.22 -0.80 -9.85
N HIS A 127 -4.04 -1.69 -10.40
CA HIS A 127 -4.24 -3.02 -9.80
C HIS A 127 -2.97 -3.84 -10.01
N THR A 128 -2.34 -4.26 -8.92
CA THR A 128 -1.06 -4.98 -8.89
C THR A 128 -1.17 -6.25 -8.03
N PRO A 129 -2.06 -7.19 -8.41
CA PRO A 129 -2.33 -8.40 -7.63
C PRO A 129 -1.12 -9.34 -7.59
N GLY A 130 -1.16 -10.28 -6.64
CA GLY A 130 -0.21 -11.38 -6.51
C GLY A 130 0.38 -11.52 -5.11
N HIS A 131 0.60 -10.42 -4.37
CA HIS A 131 0.81 -10.48 -2.92
C HIS A 131 -0.52 -10.71 -2.19
N SER A 132 -1.54 -9.96 -2.57
CA SER A 132 -2.95 -10.23 -2.30
C SER A 132 -3.76 -10.11 -3.60
N PRO A 133 -5.01 -10.63 -3.66
CA PRO A 133 -5.86 -10.49 -4.83
C PRO A 133 -6.20 -9.04 -5.16
N GLY A 134 -6.39 -8.21 -4.13
CA GLY A 134 -6.78 -6.81 -4.26
C GLY A 134 -5.63 -5.81 -4.06
N SER A 135 -4.37 -6.25 -4.16
CA SER A 135 -3.23 -5.32 -4.07
C SER A 135 -3.32 -4.24 -5.14
N VAL A 136 -3.17 -2.98 -4.72
CA VAL A 136 -3.09 -1.82 -5.60
C VAL A 136 -1.82 -1.03 -5.35
N SER A 137 -1.29 -0.42 -6.40
CA SER A 137 -0.26 0.60 -6.33
C SER A 137 -0.84 1.95 -6.67
N LEU A 138 -0.36 3.01 -6.03
CA LEU A 138 -0.85 4.37 -6.18
C LEU A 138 0.23 5.22 -6.85
N ALA A 139 0.03 5.55 -8.13
CA ALA A 139 1.01 6.25 -8.94
C ALA A 139 0.64 7.74 -9.11
N GLY A 140 1.59 8.62 -8.85
CA GLY A 140 1.53 10.05 -9.13
C GLY A 140 2.67 10.51 -10.04
N ASP A 141 2.89 11.80 -10.11
CA ASP A 141 3.94 12.39 -10.95
C ASP A 141 5.32 12.16 -10.31
N GLY A 142 6.11 11.24 -10.90
CA GLY A 142 7.46 10.88 -10.46
C GLY A 142 7.52 9.94 -9.24
N TYR A 143 6.41 9.37 -8.79
CA TYR A 143 6.41 8.42 -7.66
C TYR A 143 5.33 7.33 -7.80
N VAL A 144 5.54 6.21 -7.07
CA VAL A 144 4.54 5.16 -6.90
C VAL A 144 4.65 4.54 -5.50
N LEU A 145 3.50 4.44 -4.79
CA LEU A 145 3.40 3.68 -3.55
C LEU A 145 2.93 2.28 -3.89
N THR A 146 3.77 1.28 -3.66
CA THR A 146 3.57 -0.07 -4.19
C THR A 146 2.94 -1.04 -3.19
N GLY A 147 2.76 -0.63 -1.92
CA GLY A 147 2.46 -1.57 -0.86
C GLY A 147 3.46 -2.73 -0.90
N ASP A 148 2.95 -3.94 -0.77
CA ASP A 148 3.77 -5.14 -0.73
C ASP A 148 3.93 -5.81 -2.12
N ALA A 149 3.84 -5.05 -3.21
CA ALA A 149 4.14 -5.60 -4.52
C ALA A 149 5.64 -5.57 -4.84
N LEU A 150 6.30 -4.43 -4.69
CA LEU A 150 7.71 -4.22 -5.04
C LEU A 150 8.44 -3.52 -3.90
N PHE A 151 9.59 -4.07 -3.51
CA PHE A 151 10.49 -3.53 -2.50
C PHE A 151 11.88 -3.24 -3.08
N ASN A 152 12.71 -2.53 -2.31
CA ASN A 152 14.12 -2.38 -2.63
C ASN A 152 14.80 -3.76 -2.64
N GLN A 153 15.24 -4.21 -3.84
CA GLN A 153 15.88 -5.50 -4.11
C GLN A 153 15.03 -6.73 -3.70
N SER A 154 13.70 -6.59 -3.62
CA SER A 154 12.80 -7.69 -3.25
C SER A 154 11.41 -7.50 -3.85
N ILE A 155 10.55 -8.50 -3.66
CA ILE A 155 9.11 -8.46 -3.97
C ILE A 155 8.32 -9.01 -2.78
N GLY A 156 7.03 -8.75 -2.75
CA GLY A 156 6.13 -9.27 -1.73
C GLY A 156 6.10 -10.80 -1.70
N ARG A 157 5.87 -11.37 -0.52
CA ARG A 157 5.66 -12.80 -0.38
C ARG A 157 4.34 -13.22 -1.03
N THR A 158 4.30 -14.44 -1.53
CA THR A 158 3.13 -14.98 -2.25
C THR A 158 2.69 -16.34 -1.73
N ASP A 159 3.23 -16.75 -0.59
CA ASP A 159 2.95 -18.03 0.07
C ASP A 159 1.78 -17.98 1.07
N LEU A 160 1.20 -16.80 1.29
CA LEU A 160 -0.01 -16.63 2.08
C LEU A 160 -1.26 -16.89 1.24
N PRO A 161 -2.40 -17.27 1.87
CA PRO A 161 -3.65 -17.49 1.14
C PRO A 161 -4.08 -16.26 0.32
N GLY A 162 -4.28 -16.45 -0.98
CA GLY A 162 -4.57 -15.39 -1.95
C GLY A 162 -3.33 -14.89 -2.71
N GLY A 163 -2.12 -15.30 -2.29
CA GLY A 163 -0.87 -14.97 -3.00
C GLY A 163 -0.64 -15.86 -4.21
N ASP A 164 -0.04 -15.29 -5.27
CA ASP A 164 0.41 -16.00 -6.48
C ASP A 164 1.63 -15.31 -7.08
N LEU A 165 2.74 -16.06 -7.15
CA LEU A 165 4.03 -15.53 -7.59
C LEU A 165 4.01 -15.08 -9.05
N ASN A 166 3.38 -15.86 -9.94
CA ASN A 166 3.36 -15.54 -11.37
C ASN A 166 2.55 -14.27 -11.63
N THR A 167 1.42 -14.13 -10.93
CA THR A 167 0.59 -12.93 -10.97
C THR A 167 1.35 -11.71 -10.45
N LEU A 168 2.11 -11.84 -9.34
CA LEU A 168 2.89 -10.74 -8.80
C LEU A 168 3.99 -10.29 -9.77
N ILE A 169 4.75 -11.25 -10.33
CA ILE A 169 5.78 -10.95 -11.33
C ILE A 169 5.18 -10.26 -12.56
N HIS A 170 4.02 -10.74 -13.03
CA HIS A 170 3.30 -10.12 -14.14
C HIS A 170 2.89 -8.69 -13.79
N SER A 171 2.26 -8.48 -12.63
CA SER A 171 1.88 -7.14 -12.14
C SER A 171 3.05 -6.17 -12.11
N ILE A 172 4.19 -6.58 -11.56
CA ILE A 172 5.37 -5.72 -11.50
C ILE A 172 5.86 -5.38 -12.91
N ARG A 173 6.02 -6.37 -13.78
CA ARG A 173 6.60 -6.18 -15.12
C ARG A 173 5.68 -5.41 -16.07
N GLU A 174 4.37 -5.69 -16.03
CA GLU A 174 3.41 -5.11 -16.97
C GLU A 174 2.75 -3.83 -16.47
N ARG A 175 2.87 -3.52 -15.19
CA ARG A 175 2.29 -2.30 -14.63
C ARG A 175 3.36 -1.37 -14.06
N LEU A 176 4.15 -1.81 -13.10
CA LEU A 176 5.13 -0.95 -12.42
C LEU A 176 6.33 -0.63 -13.31
N PHE A 177 6.86 -1.63 -14.03
CA PHE A 177 8.00 -1.42 -14.92
C PHE A 177 7.65 -0.68 -16.24
N LYS A 178 6.40 -0.27 -16.44
CA LYS A 178 6.00 0.66 -17.51
C LYS A 178 6.13 2.13 -17.09
N LEU A 179 6.30 2.38 -15.80
CA LEU A 179 6.60 3.72 -15.30
C LEU A 179 8.05 4.12 -15.69
N ASP A 180 8.31 5.41 -15.65
CA ASP A 180 9.62 5.95 -15.97
C ASP A 180 10.69 5.47 -14.98
N ASP A 181 11.91 5.31 -15.43
CA ASP A 181 13.00 4.71 -14.63
C ASP A 181 13.37 5.56 -13.41
N ASP A 182 13.17 6.87 -13.45
CA ASP A 182 13.40 7.81 -12.34
C ASP A 182 12.23 7.88 -11.35
N THR A 183 11.12 7.14 -11.60
CA THR A 183 9.98 7.07 -10.67
C THR A 183 10.43 6.49 -9.33
N THR A 184 10.26 7.24 -8.25
CA THR A 184 10.53 6.78 -6.88
C THR A 184 9.49 5.78 -6.43
N VAL A 185 9.95 4.64 -5.92
CA VAL A 185 9.11 3.58 -5.34
C VAL A 185 9.07 3.70 -3.83
N TYR A 186 7.88 3.84 -3.28
CA TYR A 186 7.58 3.85 -1.84
C TYR A 186 6.91 2.53 -1.44
N PRO A 187 7.68 1.56 -0.90
CA PRO A 187 7.16 0.23 -0.59
C PRO A 187 6.41 0.16 0.73
N GLY A 188 5.62 -0.89 0.96
CA GLY A 188 4.95 -1.14 2.24
C GLY A 188 5.91 -1.38 3.41
N HIS A 189 7.12 -1.85 3.14
CA HIS A 189 8.18 -2.09 4.13
C HIS A 189 9.56 -1.71 3.58
N GLY A 190 10.45 -1.29 4.49
CA GLY A 190 11.84 -0.99 4.17
C GLY A 190 12.04 0.35 3.45
N PRO A 191 13.22 0.55 2.84
CA PRO A 191 13.57 1.81 2.22
C PRO A 191 12.96 1.97 0.82
N GLU A 192 12.90 3.22 0.37
CA GLU A 192 12.56 3.59 -1.00
C GLU A 192 13.61 3.10 -2.01
N THR A 193 13.21 3.02 -3.28
CA THR A 193 14.06 2.69 -4.42
C THR A 193 13.54 3.41 -5.66
N THR A 194 14.03 3.07 -6.85
CA THR A 194 13.51 3.58 -8.13
C THR A 194 13.09 2.43 -9.05
N ILE A 195 12.18 2.72 -9.96
CA ILE A 195 11.78 1.75 -10.99
C ILE A 195 12.99 1.29 -11.81
N GLY A 196 13.92 2.19 -12.14
CA GLY A 196 15.12 1.88 -12.89
C GLY A 196 16.07 0.93 -12.15
N ASP A 197 16.30 1.16 -10.86
CA ASP A 197 17.12 0.28 -10.03
C ASP A 197 16.52 -1.13 -9.94
N GLU A 198 15.20 -1.23 -9.74
CA GLU A 198 14.54 -2.53 -9.64
C GLU A 198 14.46 -3.25 -11.00
N LYS A 199 14.26 -2.54 -12.11
CA LYS A 199 14.40 -3.12 -13.46
C LYS A 199 15.76 -3.71 -13.70
N LEU A 200 16.81 -3.09 -13.17
CA LEU A 200 18.19 -3.52 -13.39
C LEU A 200 18.60 -4.63 -12.44
N ALA A 201 18.42 -4.43 -11.14
CA ALA A 201 19.10 -5.19 -10.10
C ALA A 201 18.20 -6.09 -9.25
N ASN A 202 16.86 -5.96 -9.32
CA ASN A 202 15.97 -6.80 -8.51
C ASN A 202 16.17 -8.30 -8.84
N PRO A 203 16.49 -9.15 -7.84
CA PRO A 203 16.82 -10.55 -8.07
C PRO A 203 15.63 -11.42 -8.51
N PHE A 204 14.39 -10.94 -8.35
CA PHE A 204 13.16 -11.66 -8.68
C PHE A 204 12.58 -11.25 -10.04
N VAL A 205 12.62 -9.97 -10.38
CA VAL A 205 11.89 -9.40 -11.53
C VAL A 205 12.76 -8.58 -12.45
N GLY A 206 13.98 -8.20 -12.04
CA GLY A 206 14.91 -7.40 -12.83
C GLY A 206 15.59 -8.17 -13.97
N LYS A 207 16.45 -7.50 -14.72
CA LYS A 207 17.18 -8.09 -15.88
C LYS A 207 18.05 -9.28 -15.49
N ALA A 208 18.57 -9.29 -14.25
CA ALA A 208 19.40 -10.37 -13.71
C ALA A 208 18.59 -11.49 -13.02
N ALA A 209 17.25 -11.40 -13.02
CA ALA A 209 16.42 -12.37 -12.36
C ALA A 209 16.60 -13.77 -12.94
N ARG A 210 16.91 -14.75 -12.08
CA ARG A 210 17.08 -16.16 -12.47
C ARG A 210 15.74 -16.93 -12.50
N LEU A 211 14.66 -16.31 -12.07
CA LEU A 211 13.32 -16.89 -12.13
C LEU A 211 12.81 -16.83 -13.58
N GLN A 212 12.99 -17.92 -14.31
CA GLN A 212 12.30 -18.14 -15.58
C GLN A 212 10.86 -18.57 -15.24
N ILE A 213 9.89 -17.73 -15.55
CA ILE A 213 8.48 -18.13 -15.57
C ILE A 213 8.35 -19.19 -16.66
N ARG A 214 8.05 -20.44 -16.29
CA ARG A 214 7.69 -21.51 -17.22
C ARG A 214 6.21 -21.47 -17.53
#